data_168138d0ef5ab29f3b6333bc82e6a680
#
_entry.id   168138d0ef5ab29f3b6333bc82e6a680
#
_cell.length_a   1.000
_cell.length_b   1.000
_cell.length_c   1.000
_cell.angle_alpha   90.00
_cell.angle_beta   90.00
_cell.angle_gamma   90.00
#
_symmetry.space_group_name_H-M   'P 1'
#
loop_
_entity.id
_entity.type
_entity.pdbx_description
1 polymer ?
#
loop_
_entity_poly.entity_id
_entity_poly.type
_entity_poly.pdbx_seq_one_letter_code
_entity_poly.pdbx_strand_id
1 'polypeptide(L)'
;MSQVHANPDEIRNFAARLQASGDSISEEISATSAAFAALGDTWNDAKRSEFEDSFEELKACIQRFSAACDEQVPHLCRLADHLDEFNSTFC
;
A
#
# COMPACT_ATOMS: atom_id res chain seq x y z
N MET A 1 13.40 -7.17 -31.06
CA MET A 1 13.11 -8.30 -30.17
C MET A 1 13.33 -7.91 -28.73
N SER A 2 12.35 -8.06 -27.94
CA SER A 2 12.48 -7.73 -26.52
C SER A 2 13.02 -8.93 -25.75
N GLN A 3 14.05 -8.70 -25.00
CA GLN A 3 14.51 -9.66 -24.01
C GLN A 3 13.89 -9.29 -22.67
N VAL A 4 13.47 -10.30 -21.94
CA VAL A 4 12.95 -10.07 -20.60
C VAL A 4 14.12 -10.11 -19.64
N HIS A 5 14.49 -8.94 -19.14
CA HIS A 5 15.59 -8.81 -18.18
C HIS A 5 15.06 -8.67 -16.76
N ALA A 6 13.98 -9.39 -16.46
CA ALA A 6 13.40 -9.35 -15.12
C ALA A 6 14.05 -10.42 -14.25
N ASN A 7 14.42 -10.03 -13.05
CA ASN A 7 14.97 -10.94 -12.06
C ASN A 7 13.86 -11.28 -11.06
N PRO A 8 13.45 -12.56 -10.97
CA PRO A 8 12.35 -12.94 -10.07
C PRO A 8 12.60 -12.58 -8.61
N ASP A 9 13.83 -12.70 -8.14
CA ASP A 9 14.14 -12.36 -6.75
C ASP A 9 13.99 -10.87 -6.48
N GLU A 10 14.37 -10.03 -7.43
CA GLU A 10 14.17 -8.58 -7.30
C GLU A 10 12.71 -8.22 -7.31
N ILE A 11 11.90 -8.92 -8.11
CA ILE A 11 10.44 -8.70 -8.13
C ILE A 11 9.84 -9.10 -6.78
N ARG A 12 10.26 -10.22 -6.21
CA ARG A 12 9.79 -10.65 -4.89
C ARG A 12 10.19 -9.66 -3.80
N ASN A 13 11.42 -9.15 -3.86
CA ASN A 13 11.89 -8.15 -2.91
C ASN A 13 11.07 -6.86 -3.01
N PHE A 14 10.75 -6.45 -4.23
CA PHE A 14 9.89 -5.29 -4.43
C PHE A 14 8.47 -5.55 -3.89
N ALA A 15 7.92 -6.72 -4.14
CA ALA A 15 6.60 -7.09 -3.64
C ALA A 15 6.56 -7.04 -2.10
N ALA A 16 7.60 -7.54 -1.44
CA ALA A 16 7.71 -7.49 0.02
C ALA A 16 7.79 -6.04 0.51
N ARG A 17 8.53 -5.20 -0.20
CA ARG A 17 8.64 -3.78 0.13
C ARG A 17 7.30 -3.07 -0.03
N LEU A 18 6.58 -3.40 -1.09
CA LEU A 18 5.28 -2.81 -1.35
C LEU A 18 4.28 -3.20 -0.26
N GLN A 19 4.28 -4.47 0.16
CA GLN A 19 3.43 -4.93 1.26
C GLN A 19 3.76 -4.19 2.55
N ALA A 20 5.04 -4.10 2.88
CA ALA A 20 5.48 -3.41 4.09
C ALA A 20 5.07 -1.94 4.09
N SER A 21 5.18 -1.27 2.93
CA SER A 21 4.76 0.13 2.79
C SER A 21 3.27 0.29 2.99
N GLY A 22 2.47 -0.60 2.38
CA GLY A 22 1.01 -0.58 2.53
C GLY A 22 0.59 -0.76 3.98
N ASP A 23 1.19 -1.73 4.67
CA ASP A 23 0.89 -2.01 6.08
C ASP A 23 1.29 -0.83 6.97
N SER A 24 2.47 -0.27 6.73
CA SER A 24 2.98 0.87 7.50
C SER A 24 2.09 2.10 7.35
N ILE A 25 1.66 2.39 6.12
CA ILE A 25 0.79 3.53 5.83
C ILE A 25 -0.57 3.32 6.51
N SER A 26 -1.12 2.10 6.47
CA SER A 26 -2.38 1.79 7.15
C SER A 26 -2.29 2.01 8.65
N GLU A 27 -1.20 1.57 9.28
CA GLU A 27 -0.97 1.77 10.70
C GLU A 27 -0.85 3.26 11.04
N GLU A 28 -0.11 4.01 10.23
CA GLU A 28 0.08 5.44 10.44
C GLU A 28 -1.23 6.21 10.33
N ILE A 29 -2.07 5.88 9.35
CA ILE A 29 -3.34 6.59 9.20
C ILE A 29 -4.30 6.23 10.35
N SER A 30 -4.25 5.00 10.84
CA SER A 30 -5.06 4.60 12.00
C SER A 30 -4.65 5.37 13.25
N ALA A 31 -3.34 5.49 13.50
CA ALA A 31 -2.82 6.24 14.63
C ALA A 31 -3.19 7.72 14.53
N THR A 32 -3.07 8.27 13.32
CA THR A 32 -3.41 9.68 13.06
C THR A 32 -4.89 9.92 13.26
N SER A 33 -5.73 9.00 12.81
CA SER A 33 -7.18 9.08 13.00
C SER A 33 -7.56 9.08 14.48
N ALA A 34 -6.91 8.22 15.27
CA ALA A 34 -7.12 8.18 16.72
C ALA A 34 -6.68 9.50 17.38
N ALA A 35 -5.56 10.06 16.94
CA ALA A 35 -5.07 11.34 17.45
C ALA A 35 -6.04 12.47 17.11
N PHE A 36 -6.61 12.46 15.90
CA PHE A 36 -7.61 13.46 15.52
C PHE A 36 -8.87 13.33 16.37
N ALA A 37 -9.33 12.11 16.58
CA ALA A 37 -10.51 11.85 17.42
C ALA A 37 -10.32 12.38 18.85
N ALA A 38 -9.10 12.22 19.39
CA ALA A 38 -8.77 12.69 20.73
C ALA A 38 -8.86 14.21 20.88
N LEU A 39 -8.71 14.96 19.77
CA LEU A 39 -8.84 16.41 19.79
C LEU A 39 -10.29 16.86 19.99
N GLY A 40 -11.27 15.97 19.87
CA GLY A 40 -12.68 16.30 20.02
C GLY A 40 -13.03 16.93 21.34
N ASP A 41 -12.28 16.68 22.41
CA ASP A 41 -12.50 17.25 23.72
C ASP A 41 -12.08 18.72 23.81
N THR A 42 -11.12 19.13 22.97
CA THR A 42 -10.56 20.48 23.00
C THR A 42 -10.78 21.28 21.72
N TRP A 43 -11.20 20.61 20.64
CA TRP A 43 -11.40 21.25 19.35
C TRP A 43 -12.68 20.73 18.71
N ASN A 44 -13.76 21.50 18.78
CA ASN A 44 -15.05 21.09 18.23
C ASN A 44 -15.82 22.25 17.58
N ASP A 45 -15.12 23.13 16.89
CA ASP A 45 -15.73 24.24 16.17
C ASP A 45 -15.96 23.94 14.69
N ALA A 46 -16.40 24.94 13.93
CA ALA A 46 -16.69 24.80 12.50
C ALA A 46 -15.42 24.44 11.70
N LYS A 47 -14.27 24.92 12.13
CA LYS A 47 -13.01 24.61 11.44
C LYS A 47 -12.65 23.14 11.57
N ARG A 48 -12.98 22.53 12.70
CA ARG A 48 -12.79 21.08 12.86
C ARG A 48 -13.65 20.33 11.84
N SER A 49 -14.91 20.71 11.67
CA SER A 49 -15.80 20.04 10.72
C SER A 49 -15.28 20.15 9.30
N GLU A 50 -14.76 21.31 8.91
CA GLU A 50 -14.16 21.50 7.59
C GLU A 50 -12.94 20.60 7.40
N PHE A 51 -12.07 20.53 8.39
CA PHE A 51 -10.89 19.67 8.32
C PHE A 51 -11.29 18.20 8.29
N GLU A 52 -12.29 17.82 9.07
CA GLU A 52 -12.76 16.44 9.14
C GLU A 52 -13.16 15.92 7.77
N ASP A 53 -13.86 16.73 6.97
CA ASP A 53 -14.24 16.35 5.62
C ASP A 53 -13.02 16.07 4.75
N SER A 54 -12.02 16.96 4.81
CA SER A 54 -10.77 16.78 4.08
C SER A 54 -10.01 15.54 4.57
N PHE A 55 -10.00 15.31 5.87
CA PHE A 55 -9.31 14.17 6.46
C PHE A 55 -9.97 12.86 6.07
N GLU A 56 -11.30 12.81 5.99
CA GLU A 56 -12.02 11.62 5.54
C GLU A 56 -11.67 11.27 4.08
N GLU A 57 -11.53 12.28 3.23
CA GLU A 57 -11.10 12.08 1.86
C GLU A 57 -9.67 11.51 1.79
N LEU A 58 -8.79 12.04 2.62
CA LEU A 58 -7.41 11.54 2.71
C LEU A 58 -7.38 10.08 3.16
N LYS A 59 -8.15 9.76 4.20
CA LYS A 59 -8.25 8.38 4.69
C LYS A 59 -8.75 7.43 3.61
N ALA A 60 -9.77 7.83 2.86
CA ALA A 60 -10.32 7.01 1.79
C ALA A 60 -9.26 6.77 0.70
N CYS A 61 -8.47 7.79 0.38
CA CYS A 61 -7.39 7.68 -0.59
C CYS A 61 -6.33 6.68 -0.13
N ILE A 62 -5.94 6.74 1.15
CA ILE A 62 -4.95 5.84 1.72
C ILE A 62 -5.49 4.41 1.78
N GLN A 63 -6.76 4.24 2.10
CA GLN A 63 -7.39 2.92 2.13
C GLN A 63 -7.40 2.29 0.73
N ARG A 64 -7.68 3.08 -0.30
CA ARG A 64 -7.61 2.61 -1.68
C ARG A 64 -6.18 2.21 -2.06
N PHE A 65 -5.20 2.98 -1.63
CA PHE A 65 -3.79 2.65 -1.87
C PHE A 65 -3.42 1.32 -1.20
N SER A 66 -3.81 1.14 0.05
CA SER A 66 -3.52 -0.09 0.78
C SER A 66 -4.18 -1.30 0.12
N ALA A 67 -5.44 -1.16 -0.31
CA ALA A 67 -6.14 -2.22 -1.02
C ALA A 67 -5.46 -2.55 -2.35
N ALA A 68 -4.98 -1.53 -3.06
CA ALA A 68 -4.25 -1.73 -4.31
C ALA A 68 -2.94 -2.49 -4.08
N CYS A 69 -2.24 -2.20 -2.98
CA CYS A 69 -1.04 -2.95 -2.61
C CYS A 69 -1.37 -4.42 -2.36
N ASP A 70 -2.42 -4.69 -1.59
CA ASP A 70 -2.84 -6.05 -1.29
C ASP A 70 -3.21 -6.83 -2.55
N GLU A 71 -3.76 -6.14 -3.54
CA GLU A 71 -4.12 -6.74 -4.81
C GLU A 71 -2.90 -7.01 -5.69
N GLN A 72 -1.96 -6.07 -5.73
CA GLN A 72 -0.80 -6.17 -6.63
C GLN A 72 0.30 -7.09 -6.14
N VAL A 73 0.47 -7.24 -4.83
CA VAL A 73 1.52 -8.10 -4.28
C VAL A 73 1.41 -9.54 -4.77
N PRO A 74 0.22 -10.19 -4.71
CA PRO A 74 0.10 -11.55 -5.26
C PRO A 74 0.38 -11.64 -6.75
N HIS A 75 0.01 -10.60 -7.52
CA HIS A 75 0.31 -10.57 -8.96
C HIS A 75 1.81 -10.55 -9.22
N LEU A 76 2.55 -9.75 -8.46
CA LEU A 76 4.00 -9.69 -8.58
C LEU A 76 4.65 -11.01 -8.20
N CYS A 77 4.16 -11.65 -7.15
CA CYS A 77 4.67 -12.96 -6.73
C CYS A 77 4.43 -14.03 -7.79
N ARG A 78 3.24 -14.02 -8.41
CA ARG A 78 2.94 -14.96 -9.50
C ARG A 78 3.80 -14.70 -10.72
N LEU A 79 4.05 -13.44 -11.05
CA LEU A 79 4.94 -13.09 -12.14
C LEU A 79 6.34 -13.62 -11.88
N ALA A 80 6.85 -13.47 -10.66
CA ALA A 80 8.16 -13.98 -10.29
C ALA A 80 8.21 -15.51 -10.42
N ASP A 81 7.14 -16.19 -9.98
CA ASP A 81 7.06 -17.65 -10.09
C ASP A 81 7.07 -18.11 -11.54
N HIS A 82 6.34 -17.41 -12.43
CA HIS A 82 6.34 -17.70 -13.85
C HIS A 82 7.73 -17.50 -14.48
N LEU A 83 8.44 -16.47 -14.05
CA LEU A 83 9.79 -16.23 -14.53
C LEU A 83 10.76 -17.32 -14.07
N ASP A 84 10.59 -17.82 -12.85
CA ASP A 84 11.38 -18.94 -12.36
C ASP A 84 11.14 -20.20 -13.20
N GLU A 85 9.89 -20.50 -13.48
CA GLU A 85 9.53 -21.65 -14.31
C GLU A 85 10.12 -21.51 -15.71
N PHE A 86 10.01 -20.32 -16.31
CA PHE A 86 10.57 -20.05 -17.61
C PHE A 86 12.09 -20.25 -17.61
N ASN A 87 12.78 -19.71 -16.64
CA ASN A 87 14.23 -19.82 -16.53
C ASN A 87 14.66 -21.26 -16.32
N SER A 88 13.92 -22.03 -15.51
CA SER A 88 14.22 -23.44 -15.27
C SER A 88 14.07 -24.28 -16.53
N THR A 89 13.11 -23.95 -17.38
CA THR A 89 12.85 -24.68 -18.62
C THR A 89 14.04 -24.57 -19.60
N PHE A 90 14.75 -23.46 -19.55
CA PHE A 90 15.82 -23.15 -20.48
C PHE A 90 17.22 -23.37 -19.93
N CYS A 91 17.33 -23.93 -18.74
CA CYS A 91 18.63 -24.23 -18.13
C CYS A 91 19.11 -25.63 -18.43
#